data_da580e703fbea92feba5297d855276ba
#
_entry.id   da580e703fbea92feba5297d855276ba
#
_cell.length_a   1.000
_cell.length_b   1.000
_cell.length_c   1.000
_cell.angle_alpha   90.00
_cell.angle_beta   90.00
_cell.angle_gamma   90.00
#
_symmetry.space_group_name_H-M   'P 1'
#
loop_
_entity.id
_entity.type
_entity.pdbx_description
1 polymer ?
#
loop_
_entity_poly.entity_id
_entity_poly.type
_entity_poly.pdbx_seq_one_letter_code
_entity_poly.pdbx_strand_id
1 'polypeptide(L)'
;MEIKIIGTASEKFSFKKTIWGPVIKKGQSGNYAFRWVAHMPDAVNASLLNMEYVKNVQDAMDIAGDIGIPAQNVMLVDKDGNAGWTIFGKIPRRPIGDYRHVYNWSDGSRDWKGWYSSEEYPRILNPSNGRLWTANARVLSGDDLAKVGISRYDLGARAKQIRDRLIALEAPIDENDLYNIMLDNEAIFLTRWQQHLVELLETSNEATFKNYLKKIKNWGGF
;
A
#
# COMPACT_ATOMS: atom_id res chain seq x y z
N MET A 1 5.41 -26.32 15.80
CA MET A 1 4.49 -26.55 14.68
C MET A 1 5.08 -27.62 13.78
N GLU A 2 4.28 -28.57 13.35
CA GLU A 2 4.66 -29.58 12.37
C GLU A 2 3.98 -29.24 11.04
N ILE A 3 4.77 -29.20 9.99
CA ILE A 3 4.29 -28.93 8.62
C ILE A 3 4.27 -30.25 7.88
N LYS A 4 3.07 -30.69 7.49
CA LYS A 4 2.90 -31.88 6.65
C LYS A 4 3.14 -31.49 5.19
N ILE A 5 4.05 -32.20 4.53
CA ILE A 5 4.43 -31.93 3.15
C ILE A 5 4.01 -33.12 2.29
N ILE A 6 3.27 -32.87 1.20
CA ILE A 6 2.83 -33.91 0.29
C ILE A 6 4.05 -34.54 -0.40
N GLY A 7 4.19 -35.88 -0.29
CA GLY A 7 5.26 -36.63 -0.96
C GLY A 7 6.60 -36.68 -0.24
N THR A 8 6.74 -36.06 0.93
CA THR A 8 7.96 -36.11 1.77
C THR A 8 7.65 -36.26 3.26
N ALA A 9 8.68 -36.38 4.09
CA ALA A 9 8.53 -36.37 5.54
C ALA A 9 8.09 -34.98 6.03
N SER A 10 7.28 -34.98 7.12
CA SER A 10 6.89 -33.76 7.80
C SER A 10 8.09 -33.02 8.38
N GLU A 11 8.08 -31.71 8.35
CA GLU A 11 9.10 -30.87 8.97
C GLU A 11 8.60 -30.23 10.27
N LYS A 12 9.43 -30.25 11.30
CA LYS A 12 9.16 -29.53 12.55
C LYS A 12 9.79 -28.15 12.50
N PHE A 13 8.94 -27.14 12.63
CA PHE A 13 9.35 -25.75 12.67
C PHE A 13 9.14 -25.17 14.08
N SER A 14 10.19 -24.58 14.67
CA SER A 14 10.16 -23.96 15.99
C SER A 14 10.46 -22.48 15.90
N PHE A 15 9.60 -21.66 16.50
CA PHE A 15 9.80 -20.21 16.60
C PHE A 15 9.37 -19.70 17.97
N LYS A 16 9.96 -18.60 18.41
CA LYS A 16 9.55 -17.91 19.63
C LYS A 16 8.39 -16.99 19.32
N LYS A 17 7.37 -16.98 20.19
CA LYS A 17 6.21 -16.09 20.13
C LYS A 17 6.11 -15.28 21.43
N THR A 18 5.77 -13.99 21.30
CA THR A 18 5.40 -13.10 22.40
C THR A 18 3.91 -12.83 22.37
N ILE A 19 3.38 -12.11 23.36
CA ILE A 19 1.99 -11.61 23.36
C ILE A 19 1.70 -10.66 22.18
N TRP A 20 2.74 -10.05 21.59
CA TRP A 20 2.61 -9.13 20.46
C TRP A 20 2.78 -9.80 19.10
N GLY A 21 3.27 -11.04 19.06
CA GLY A 21 3.51 -11.78 17.82
C GLY A 21 4.82 -12.56 17.82
N PRO A 22 5.19 -13.14 16.68
CA PRO A 22 6.42 -13.93 16.56
C PRO A 22 7.67 -13.06 16.69
N VAL A 23 8.74 -13.68 17.21
CA VAL A 23 10.07 -13.08 17.22
C VAL A 23 10.71 -13.34 15.87
N ILE A 24 10.93 -12.28 15.09
CA ILE A 24 11.44 -12.37 13.72
C ILE A 24 12.95 -12.15 13.58
N LYS A 25 13.55 -11.47 14.53
CA LYS A 25 15.00 -11.17 14.50
C LYS A 25 15.54 -10.93 15.89
N LYS A 26 16.79 -11.34 16.10
CA LYS A 26 17.63 -10.86 17.20
C LYS A 26 18.35 -9.60 16.73
N GLY A 27 18.04 -8.45 17.34
CA GLY A 27 18.80 -7.21 17.11
C GLY A 27 20.06 -7.14 17.97
N GLN A 28 20.85 -6.10 17.78
CA GLN A 28 22.02 -5.83 18.64
C GLN A 28 21.61 -5.56 20.09
N SER A 29 20.43 -5.00 20.32
CA SER A 29 19.89 -4.64 21.63
C SER A 29 18.76 -5.57 22.12
N GLY A 30 18.50 -6.71 21.46
CA GLY A 30 17.47 -7.64 21.89
C GLY A 30 16.74 -8.36 20.76
N ASN A 31 15.56 -8.90 21.10
CA ASN A 31 14.70 -9.60 20.17
C ASN A 31 13.61 -8.66 19.65
N TYR A 32 13.28 -8.75 18.36
CA TYR A 32 12.17 -8.01 17.76
C TYR A 32 10.95 -8.89 17.61
N ALA A 33 9.85 -8.48 18.23
CA ALA A 33 8.55 -9.09 18.00
C ALA A 33 7.84 -8.37 16.84
N PHE A 34 7.25 -9.14 15.95
CA PHE A 34 6.51 -8.61 14.81
C PHE A 34 5.03 -8.59 15.12
N ARG A 35 4.46 -7.39 15.30
CA ARG A 35 3.03 -7.21 15.49
C ARG A 35 2.39 -6.76 14.20
N TRP A 36 1.49 -7.56 13.69
CA TRP A 36 0.79 -7.32 12.43
C TRP A 36 -0.70 -7.61 12.60
N VAL A 37 -1.55 -6.80 11.99
CA VAL A 37 -3.02 -6.93 12.05
C VAL A 37 -3.46 -8.33 11.62
N ALA A 38 -2.86 -8.90 10.58
CA ALA A 38 -3.19 -10.25 10.10
C ALA A 38 -2.89 -11.38 11.12
N HIS A 39 -2.18 -11.10 12.23
CA HIS A 39 -2.01 -12.07 13.32
C HIS A 39 -3.18 -12.04 14.33
N MET A 40 -4.13 -11.12 14.16
CA MET A 40 -5.27 -10.99 15.07
C MET A 40 -6.45 -11.81 14.54
N PRO A 41 -7.02 -12.71 15.35
CA PRO A 41 -8.10 -13.61 14.88
C PRO A 41 -9.34 -12.89 14.36
N ASP A 42 -9.63 -11.70 14.91
CA ASP A 42 -10.79 -10.87 14.52
C ASP A 42 -10.54 -9.96 13.32
N ALA A 43 -9.29 -9.89 12.83
CA ALA A 43 -8.91 -8.99 11.74
C ALA A 43 -8.77 -9.71 10.38
N VAL A 44 -8.84 -11.04 10.34
CA VAL A 44 -8.82 -11.84 9.12
C VAL A 44 -9.92 -12.89 9.18
N ASN A 45 -10.97 -12.70 8.40
CA ASN A 45 -12.15 -13.55 8.38
C ASN A 45 -12.89 -13.44 7.03
N ALA A 46 -14.03 -14.10 6.89
CA ALA A 46 -14.81 -14.14 5.64
C ALA A 46 -15.74 -12.93 5.44
N SER A 47 -15.67 -11.87 6.26
CA SER A 47 -16.62 -10.75 6.18
C SER A 47 -16.52 -9.91 4.91
N LEU A 48 -15.49 -10.10 4.08
CA LEU A 48 -15.46 -9.53 2.73
C LEU A 48 -16.67 -9.96 1.90
N LEU A 49 -17.27 -11.12 2.18
CA LEU A 49 -18.50 -11.58 1.54
C LEU A 49 -19.70 -10.65 1.80
N ASN A 50 -19.67 -9.83 2.85
CA ASN A 50 -20.71 -8.83 3.12
C ASN A 50 -20.83 -7.79 2.00
N MET A 51 -19.80 -7.65 1.15
CA MET A 51 -19.85 -6.80 -0.04
C MET A 51 -20.95 -7.22 -1.04
N GLU A 52 -21.39 -8.47 -1.01
CA GLU A 52 -22.53 -8.95 -1.84
C GLU A 52 -23.87 -8.31 -1.47
N TYR A 53 -24.00 -7.76 -0.26
CA TYR A 53 -25.20 -7.10 0.25
C TYR A 53 -25.16 -5.58 0.15
N VAL A 54 -24.00 -5.01 -0.21
CA VAL A 54 -23.79 -3.58 -0.37
C VAL A 54 -24.52 -3.06 -1.59
N LYS A 55 -25.22 -1.93 -1.47
CA LYS A 55 -26.08 -1.36 -2.53
C LYS A 55 -25.48 -0.13 -3.18
N ASN A 56 -24.63 0.57 -2.48
CA ASN A 56 -24.03 1.84 -2.92
C ASN A 56 -22.66 2.08 -2.26
N VAL A 57 -21.98 3.13 -2.67
CA VAL A 57 -20.66 3.49 -2.16
C VAL A 57 -20.68 3.76 -0.67
N GLN A 58 -21.73 4.41 -0.13
CA GLN A 58 -21.82 4.73 1.29
C GLN A 58 -21.92 3.45 2.14
N ASP A 59 -22.80 2.52 1.77
CA ASP A 59 -22.95 1.24 2.46
C ASP A 59 -21.60 0.48 2.53
N ALA A 60 -20.83 0.50 1.45
CA ALA A 60 -19.50 -0.11 1.42
C ALA A 60 -18.53 0.57 2.38
N MET A 61 -18.57 1.89 2.46
CA MET A 61 -17.72 2.66 3.39
C MET A 61 -18.10 2.40 4.84
N ASP A 62 -19.37 2.17 5.13
CA ASP A 62 -19.86 1.98 6.50
C ASP A 62 -19.43 0.63 7.09
N ILE A 63 -19.15 -0.36 6.25
CA ILE A 63 -18.63 -1.67 6.68
C ILE A 63 -17.10 -1.81 6.56
N ALA A 64 -16.41 -0.76 6.14
CA ALA A 64 -14.98 -0.81 5.78
C ALA A 64 -14.08 -1.39 6.88
N GLY A 65 -14.33 -1.03 8.14
CA GLY A 65 -13.58 -1.50 9.31
C GLY A 65 -13.93 -2.93 9.73
N ASP A 66 -15.03 -3.50 9.24
CA ASP A 66 -15.46 -4.85 9.56
C ASP A 66 -14.96 -5.89 8.55
N ILE A 67 -14.47 -5.43 7.40
CA ILE A 67 -13.92 -6.29 6.37
C ILE A 67 -12.66 -7.01 6.90
N GLY A 68 -12.68 -8.33 6.88
CA GLY A 68 -11.65 -9.19 7.49
C GLY A 68 -10.44 -9.45 6.60
N ILE A 69 -9.83 -8.41 6.07
CA ILE A 69 -8.59 -8.47 5.28
C ILE A 69 -7.53 -7.55 5.87
N PRO A 70 -6.23 -7.75 5.59
CA PRO A 70 -5.22 -6.73 5.84
C PRO A 70 -5.57 -5.42 5.15
N ALA A 71 -5.32 -4.29 5.82
CA ALA A 71 -5.72 -2.98 5.34
C ALA A 71 -5.28 -2.71 3.89
N GLN A 72 -6.25 -2.40 3.02
CA GLN A 72 -6.06 -2.17 1.58
C GLN A 72 -6.79 -0.91 1.14
N ASN A 73 -6.20 -0.16 0.21
CA ASN A 73 -6.93 0.86 -0.52
C ASN A 73 -8.08 0.21 -1.29
N VAL A 74 -9.25 0.84 -1.25
CA VAL A 74 -10.39 0.44 -2.06
C VAL A 74 -10.97 1.65 -2.79
N MET A 75 -11.29 1.46 -4.05
CA MET A 75 -12.06 2.39 -4.85
C MET A 75 -13.43 1.78 -5.14
N LEU A 76 -14.45 2.58 -5.02
CA LEU A 76 -15.84 2.18 -5.09
C LEU A 76 -16.57 3.07 -6.09
N VAL A 77 -17.46 2.47 -6.86
CA VAL A 77 -18.41 3.17 -7.71
C VAL A 77 -19.77 2.48 -7.61
N ASP A 78 -20.84 3.23 -7.80
CA ASP A 78 -22.19 2.67 -7.85
C ASP A 78 -22.94 3.10 -9.13
N LYS A 79 -24.11 2.46 -9.35
CA LYS A 79 -24.96 2.72 -10.51
C LYS A 79 -25.54 4.13 -10.56
N ASP A 80 -25.54 4.85 -9.44
CA ASP A 80 -26.08 6.19 -9.32
C ASP A 80 -25.00 7.27 -9.59
N GLY A 81 -23.78 6.81 -9.99
CA GLY A 81 -22.67 7.68 -10.37
C GLY A 81 -21.82 8.16 -9.20
N ASN A 82 -22.02 7.61 -8.00
CA ASN A 82 -21.14 7.95 -6.88
C ASN A 82 -19.80 7.22 -7.02
N ALA A 83 -18.74 7.92 -6.66
CA ALA A 83 -17.38 7.37 -6.60
C ALA A 83 -16.74 7.67 -5.25
N GLY A 84 -16.03 6.69 -4.70
CA GLY A 84 -15.40 6.85 -3.39
C GLY A 84 -14.09 6.10 -3.24
N TRP A 85 -13.31 6.55 -2.26
CA TRP A 85 -12.11 5.89 -1.79
C TRP A 85 -12.12 5.79 -0.28
N THR A 86 -11.71 4.64 0.23
CA THR A 86 -11.43 4.41 1.65
C THR A 86 -10.41 3.29 1.81
N ILE A 87 -10.27 2.76 3.02
CA ILE A 87 -9.44 1.60 3.35
C ILE A 87 -10.35 0.50 3.87
N PHE A 88 -10.27 -0.69 3.31
CA PHE A 88 -10.88 -1.89 3.87
C PHE A 88 -9.90 -2.61 4.79
N GLY A 89 -10.43 -3.18 5.86
CA GLY A 89 -9.64 -3.91 6.86
C GLY A 89 -9.43 -3.12 8.16
N LYS A 90 -9.20 -3.83 9.24
CA LYS A 90 -9.10 -3.24 10.58
C LYS A 90 -7.87 -2.35 10.74
N ILE A 91 -8.08 -1.15 11.24
CA ILE A 91 -7.02 -0.19 11.59
C ILE A 91 -6.94 -0.10 13.11
N PRO A 92 -5.80 -0.51 13.72
CA PRO A 92 -5.67 -0.49 15.17
C PRO A 92 -5.47 0.93 15.72
N ARG A 93 -6.09 1.22 16.86
CA ARG A 93 -5.79 2.40 17.68
C ARG A 93 -4.44 2.23 18.33
N ARG A 94 -3.43 2.85 17.78
CA ARG A 94 -2.06 2.81 18.27
C ARG A 94 -1.84 3.85 19.37
N PRO A 95 -0.95 3.60 20.33
CA PRO A 95 -0.53 4.64 21.26
C PRO A 95 0.13 5.79 20.49
N ILE A 96 0.05 7.00 21.00
CA ILE A 96 0.68 8.17 20.40
C ILE A 96 2.20 7.94 20.33
N GLY A 97 2.80 8.23 19.20
CA GLY A 97 4.25 8.12 18.99
C GLY A 97 4.65 8.01 17.52
N ASP A 98 5.95 8.01 17.29
CA ASP A 98 6.52 7.84 15.96
C ASP A 98 6.67 6.34 15.63
N TYR A 99 5.80 5.83 14.78
CA TYR A 99 5.79 4.42 14.37
C TYR A 99 6.90 4.03 13.36
N ARG A 100 7.78 4.95 13.02
CA ARG A 100 8.95 4.69 12.17
C ARG A 100 10.03 3.89 12.87
N HIS A 101 9.98 3.85 14.20
CA HIS A 101 11.00 3.20 15.02
C HIS A 101 10.48 1.99 15.78
N VAL A 102 11.41 1.13 16.14
CA VAL A 102 11.15 0.03 17.06
C VAL A 102 11.17 0.59 18.49
N TYR A 103 10.16 0.25 19.27
CA TYR A 103 10.06 0.65 20.67
C TYR A 103 10.10 -0.55 21.60
N ASN A 104 10.54 -0.31 22.83
CA ASN A 104 10.39 -1.29 23.89
C ASN A 104 8.94 -1.28 24.41
N TRP A 105 8.31 -2.46 24.35
CA TRP A 105 6.93 -2.69 24.85
C TRP A 105 6.90 -3.60 26.06
N SER A 106 8.06 -4.04 26.54
CA SER A 106 8.15 -5.06 27.62
C SER A 106 7.59 -4.57 28.95
N ASP A 107 7.50 -3.28 29.18
CA ASP A 107 6.92 -2.64 30.37
C ASP A 107 5.38 -2.54 30.32
N GLY A 108 4.73 -2.94 29.21
CA GLY A 108 3.29 -2.83 29.02
C GLY A 108 2.79 -1.42 28.75
N SER A 109 3.67 -0.41 28.62
CA SER A 109 3.29 0.99 28.37
C SER A 109 2.67 1.20 27.00
N ARG A 110 2.91 0.27 26.06
CA ARG A 110 2.46 0.35 24.68
C ARG A 110 1.70 -0.89 24.29
N ASP A 111 0.48 -0.69 23.80
CA ASP A 111 -0.35 -1.73 23.17
C ASP A 111 -1.38 -1.07 22.26
N TRP A 112 -1.97 -1.87 21.37
CA TRP A 112 -3.12 -1.42 20.60
C TRP A 112 -4.36 -1.34 21.49
N LYS A 113 -5.08 -0.24 21.40
CA LYS A 113 -6.28 0.04 22.23
C LYS A 113 -7.59 -0.22 21.47
N GLY A 114 -7.67 -1.37 20.79
CA GLY A 114 -8.79 -1.74 19.95
C GLY A 114 -8.65 -1.22 18.51
N TRP A 115 -9.78 -1.05 17.84
CA TRP A 115 -9.89 -0.71 16.42
C TRP A 115 -10.59 0.64 16.25
N TYR A 116 -10.26 1.34 15.17
CA TYR A 116 -11.10 2.46 14.72
C TYR A 116 -12.42 1.91 14.16
N SER A 117 -13.52 2.64 14.32
CA SER A 117 -14.79 2.35 13.64
C SER A 117 -14.72 2.83 12.19
N SER A 118 -15.62 2.30 11.34
CA SER A 118 -15.63 2.66 9.92
C SER A 118 -15.83 4.16 9.69
N GLU A 119 -16.59 4.85 10.53
CA GLU A 119 -16.82 6.30 10.44
C GLU A 119 -15.56 7.14 10.67
N GLU A 120 -14.59 6.58 11.40
CA GLU A 120 -13.34 7.26 11.68
C GLU A 120 -12.28 7.04 10.60
N TYR A 121 -12.58 6.20 9.59
CA TYR A 121 -11.64 5.90 8.51
C TYR A 121 -11.49 7.09 7.58
N PRO A 122 -10.28 7.31 7.04
CA PRO A 122 -10.10 8.26 5.96
C PRO A 122 -10.95 7.83 4.75
N ARG A 123 -11.67 8.79 4.19
CA ARG A 123 -12.55 8.55 3.04
C ARG A 123 -12.63 9.75 2.12
N ILE A 124 -12.84 9.50 0.87
CA ILE A 124 -13.20 10.49 -0.15
C ILE A 124 -14.49 10.00 -0.80
N LEU A 125 -15.49 10.85 -0.86
CA LEU A 125 -16.74 10.58 -1.55
C LEU A 125 -17.00 11.71 -2.54
N ASN A 126 -17.29 11.35 -3.79
CA ASN A 126 -17.61 12.26 -4.88
C ASN A 126 -16.63 13.43 -5.00
N PRO A 127 -15.34 13.18 -5.29
CA PRO A 127 -14.35 14.24 -5.38
C PRO A 127 -14.74 15.27 -6.44
N SER A 128 -14.57 16.56 -6.14
CA SER A 128 -15.04 17.67 -7.00
C SER A 128 -14.47 17.66 -8.43
N ASN A 129 -13.30 17.06 -8.61
CA ASN A 129 -12.70 16.87 -9.94
C ASN A 129 -13.14 15.58 -10.65
N GLY A 130 -14.01 14.77 -10.04
CA GLY A 130 -14.48 13.50 -10.58
C GLY A 130 -13.40 12.46 -10.80
N ARG A 131 -12.26 12.55 -10.12
CA ARG A 131 -11.10 11.66 -10.31
C ARG A 131 -10.60 11.08 -9.00
N LEU A 132 -10.30 9.80 -9.02
CA LEU A 132 -9.66 9.07 -7.93
C LEU A 132 -8.48 8.27 -8.48
N TRP A 133 -7.40 8.22 -7.74
CA TRP A 133 -6.23 7.41 -8.08
C TRP A 133 -5.55 6.91 -6.81
N THR A 134 -4.96 5.74 -6.89
CA THR A 134 -4.12 5.18 -5.83
C THR A 134 -3.07 4.24 -6.40
N ALA A 135 -2.03 4.00 -5.62
CA ALA A 135 -1.04 2.94 -5.80
C ALA A 135 -0.49 2.59 -4.42
N ASN A 136 0.69 1.95 -4.34
CA ASN A 136 1.31 1.61 -3.05
C ASN A 136 2.04 2.81 -2.40
N ALA A 137 1.93 4.00 -2.97
CA ALA A 137 2.49 5.22 -2.39
C ALA A 137 1.65 5.72 -1.20
N ARG A 138 2.23 6.62 -0.42
CA ARG A 138 1.51 7.30 0.65
C ARG A 138 0.39 8.19 0.07
N VAL A 139 -0.85 7.88 0.41
CA VAL A 139 -2.05 8.57 -0.06
C VAL A 139 -2.65 9.53 0.98
N LEU A 140 -2.13 9.52 2.21
CA LEU A 140 -2.66 10.27 3.35
C LEU A 140 -1.62 11.22 3.93
N SER A 141 -2.09 12.21 4.68
CA SER A 141 -1.28 13.15 5.46
C SER A 141 -1.98 13.49 6.78
N GLY A 142 -1.30 14.24 7.66
CA GLY A 142 -1.88 14.71 8.92
C GLY A 142 -2.44 13.59 9.80
N ASP A 143 -3.60 13.84 10.40
CA ASP A 143 -4.25 12.95 11.36
C ASP A 143 -4.66 11.61 10.76
N ASP A 144 -5.09 11.58 9.52
CA ASP A 144 -5.46 10.34 8.84
C ASP A 144 -4.24 9.42 8.60
N LEU A 145 -3.10 10.01 8.27
CA LEU A 145 -1.85 9.25 8.23
C LEU A 145 -1.47 8.73 9.62
N ALA A 146 -1.70 9.50 10.68
CA ALA A 146 -1.44 9.06 12.04
C ALA A 146 -2.32 7.87 12.45
N LYS A 147 -3.59 7.85 12.03
CA LYS A 147 -4.51 6.71 12.26
C LYS A 147 -4.04 5.45 11.53
N VAL A 148 -3.79 5.56 10.23
CA VAL A 148 -3.36 4.42 9.39
C VAL A 148 -1.96 3.96 9.75
N GLY A 149 -1.10 4.89 10.13
CA GLY A 149 0.28 4.63 10.52
C GLY A 149 1.24 4.77 9.36
N ILE A 150 2.52 4.73 9.70
CA ILE A 150 3.61 4.83 8.75
C ILE A 150 4.02 3.44 8.32
N SER A 151 4.08 3.22 7.03
CA SER A 151 4.51 1.98 6.41
C SER A 151 5.67 2.24 5.44
N ARG A 152 6.20 1.18 4.87
CA ARG A 152 7.13 1.29 3.74
C ARG A 152 6.33 1.57 2.47
N TYR A 153 5.87 2.81 2.34
CA TYR A 153 5.22 3.24 1.12
C TYR A 153 6.20 3.28 -0.03
N ASP A 154 5.75 2.88 -1.21
CA ASP A 154 6.50 3.06 -2.45
C ASP A 154 6.66 4.54 -2.80
N LEU A 155 7.61 4.83 -3.68
CA LEU A 155 7.70 6.14 -4.32
C LEU A 155 6.41 6.46 -5.06
N GLY A 156 6.02 7.73 -5.04
CA GLY A 156 4.79 8.21 -5.68
C GLY A 156 4.79 8.21 -7.22
N ALA A 157 5.80 7.61 -7.86
CA ALA A 157 5.97 7.65 -9.32
C ALA A 157 4.75 7.11 -10.07
N ARG A 158 4.29 5.89 -9.74
CA ARG A 158 3.11 5.28 -10.38
C ARG A 158 1.83 6.06 -10.07
N ALA A 159 1.61 6.42 -8.82
CA ALA A 159 0.42 7.19 -8.43
C ALA A 159 0.39 8.56 -9.13
N LYS A 160 1.55 9.21 -9.27
CA LYS A 160 1.68 10.47 -10.01
C LYS A 160 1.35 10.30 -11.49
N GLN A 161 1.88 9.27 -12.13
CA GLN A 161 1.64 9.00 -13.55
C GLN A 161 0.16 8.71 -13.81
N ILE A 162 -0.48 7.84 -13.01
CA ILE A 162 -1.92 7.57 -13.09
C ILE A 162 -2.72 8.87 -12.93
N ARG A 163 -2.42 9.66 -11.93
CA ARG A 163 -3.06 10.96 -11.70
C ARG A 163 -2.94 11.87 -12.92
N ASP A 164 -1.71 12.03 -13.42
CA ASP A 164 -1.44 12.96 -14.50
C ASP A 164 -2.14 12.52 -15.79
N ARG A 165 -2.21 11.20 -16.08
CA ARG A 165 -2.99 10.65 -17.20
C ARG A 165 -4.49 10.89 -17.01
N LEU A 166 -5.04 10.62 -15.81
CA LEU A 166 -6.45 10.86 -15.53
C LEU A 166 -6.85 12.35 -15.65
N ILE A 167 -5.99 13.25 -15.18
CA ILE A 167 -6.25 14.69 -15.27
C ILE A 167 -6.16 15.20 -16.70
N ALA A 168 -5.31 14.61 -17.53
CA ALA A 168 -5.15 14.98 -18.94
C ALA A 168 -6.32 14.53 -19.83
N LEU A 169 -7.17 13.62 -19.37
CA LEU A 169 -8.36 13.20 -20.11
C LEU A 169 -9.41 14.31 -20.13
N GLU A 170 -9.94 14.59 -21.31
CA GLU A 170 -11.09 15.49 -21.51
C GLU A 170 -12.40 14.70 -21.41
N ALA A 171 -13.43 15.32 -20.85
CA ALA A 171 -14.75 14.70 -20.77
C ALA A 171 -15.47 14.75 -22.14
N PRO A 172 -16.32 13.75 -22.48
CA PRO A 172 -16.65 12.57 -21.69
C PRO A 172 -15.55 11.52 -21.69
N ILE A 173 -15.39 10.82 -20.58
CA ILE A 173 -14.42 9.74 -20.40
C ILE A 173 -15.16 8.41 -20.40
N ASP A 174 -14.61 7.41 -21.09
CA ASP A 174 -15.16 6.06 -21.17
C ASP A 174 -14.18 4.98 -20.63
N GLU A 175 -14.60 3.74 -20.70
CA GLU A 175 -13.83 2.60 -20.22
C GLU A 175 -12.54 2.38 -21.03
N ASN A 176 -12.52 2.75 -22.31
CA ASN A 176 -11.33 2.64 -23.16
C ASN A 176 -10.24 3.62 -22.74
N ASP A 177 -10.62 4.81 -22.31
CA ASP A 177 -9.68 5.80 -21.77
C ASP A 177 -8.99 5.26 -20.52
N LEU A 178 -9.75 4.66 -19.62
CA LEU A 178 -9.21 4.03 -18.40
C LEU A 178 -8.36 2.80 -18.72
N TYR A 179 -8.79 1.99 -19.70
CA TYR A 179 -8.05 0.83 -20.17
C TYR A 179 -6.70 1.23 -20.77
N ASN A 180 -6.64 2.31 -21.54
CA ASN A 180 -5.40 2.85 -22.08
C ASN A 180 -4.44 3.32 -20.98
N ILE A 181 -4.95 3.92 -19.90
CA ILE A 181 -4.13 4.25 -18.72
C ILE A 181 -3.59 2.99 -18.05
N MET A 182 -4.39 1.93 -17.96
CA MET A 182 -3.95 0.64 -17.39
C MET A 182 -2.83 0.01 -18.22
N LEU A 183 -2.85 0.19 -19.53
CA LEU A 183 -1.84 -0.30 -20.45
C LEU A 183 -0.63 0.63 -20.63
N ASP A 184 -0.61 1.79 -19.98
CA ASP A 184 0.50 2.75 -20.06
C ASP A 184 1.79 2.12 -19.57
N ASN A 185 2.74 1.90 -20.46
CA ASN A 185 4.05 1.31 -20.21
C ASN A 185 5.19 2.34 -20.30
N GLU A 186 4.87 3.61 -20.47
CA GLU A 186 5.89 4.67 -20.52
C GLU A 186 6.61 4.81 -19.16
N ALA A 187 7.91 4.77 -19.19
CA ALA A 187 8.75 4.81 -17.98
C ALA A 187 9.14 6.25 -17.59
N ILE A 188 8.15 7.13 -17.45
CA ILE A 188 8.35 8.58 -17.21
C ILE A 188 9.30 8.86 -16.03
N PHE A 189 9.14 8.11 -14.92
CA PHE A 189 10.01 8.27 -13.77
C PHE A 189 11.47 7.95 -14.07
N LEU A 190 11.74 6.96 -14.93
CA LEU A 190 13.10 6.54 -15.28
C LEU A 190 13.76 7.51 -16.26
N THR A 191 13.02 8.26 -17.05
CA THR A 191 13.57 9.26 -17.98
C THR A 191 14.45 10.28 -17.26
N ARG A 192 14.07 10.70 -16.07
CA ARG A 192 14.89 11.59 -15.23
C ARG A 192 16.23 10.95 -14.86
N TRP A 193 16.21 9.68 -14.52
CA TRP A 193 17.43 8.94 -14.17
C TRP A 193 18.29 8.64 -15.38
N GLN A 194 17.68 8.37 -16.54
CA GLN A 194 18.36 8.25 -17.80
C GLN A 194 19.15 9.52 -18.14
N GLN A 195 18.50 10.69 -18.06
CA GLN A 195 19.14 11.97 -18.33
C GLN A 195 20.37 12.20 -17.42
N HIS A 196 20.19 12.01 -16.12
CA HIS A 196 21.25 12.14 -15.15
C HIS A 196 22.42 11.18 -15.38
N LEU A 197 22.13 9.93 -15.74
CA LEU A 197 23.13 8.92 -16.06
C LEU A 197 23.87 9.27 -17.37
N VAL A 198 23.18 9.78 -18.38
CA VAL A 198 23.78 10.26 -19.63
C VAL A 198 24.79 11.37 -19.33
N GLU A 199 24.39 12.40 -18.55
CA GLU A 199 25.28 13.50 -18.15
C GLU A 199 26.55 12.99 -17.44
N LEU A 200 26.40 12.06 -16.51
CA LEU A 200 27.55 11.45 -15.81
C LEU A 200 28.48 10.69 -16.74
N LEU A 201 27.93 9.88 -17.66
CA LEU A 201 28.71 9.06 -18.58
C LEU A 201 29.41 9.89 -19.66
N GLU A 202 28.85 11.03 -20.04
CA GLU A 202 29.47 11.97 -20.99
C GLU A 202 30.76 12.61 -20.45
N THR A 203 30.86 12.75 -19.13
CA THR A 203 32.08 13.29 -18.49
C THR A 203 33.20 12.25 -18.36
N SER A 204 32.93 10.97 -18.65
CA SER A 204 33.90 9.88 -18.48
C SER A 204 34.70 9.63 -19.75
N ASN A 205 36.01 9.46 -19.59
CA ASN A 205 36.92 9.09 -20.69
C ASN A 205 37.11 7.56 -20.87
N GLU A 206 36.48 6.73 -20.02
CA GLU A 206 36.63 5.27 -20.05
C GLU A 206 35.89 4.65 -21.23
N ALA A 207 36.60 3.82 -22.00
CA ALA A 207 36.06 3.15 -23.18
C ALA A 207 34.82 2.27 -22.86
N THR A 208 34.82 1.63 -21.70
CA THR A 208 33.70 0.81 -21.21
C THR A 208 32.42 1.63 -21.09
N PHE A 209 32.49 2.84 -20.59
CA PHE A 209 31.34 3.71 -20.40
C PHE A 209 30.76 4.25 -21.72
N LYS A 210 31.56 4.35 -22.78
CA LYS A 210 31.06 4.75 -24.10
C LYS A 210 30.02 3.79 -24.67
N ASN A 211 30.18 2.49 -24.44
CA ASN A 211 29.21 1.48 -24.86
C ASN A 211 27.89 1.57 -24.07
N TYR A 212 27.99 1.81 -22.75
CA TYR A 212 26.80 2.05 -21.90
C TYR A 212 26.07 3.32 -22.32
N LEU A 213 26.79 4.41 -22.52
CA LEU A 213 26.24 5.69 -22.96
C LEU A 213 25.44 5.54 -24.26
N LYS A 214 25.96 4.82 -25.26
CA LYS A 214 25.24 4.58 -26.51
C LYS A 214 23.92 3.82 -26.28
N LYS A 215 23.94 2.77 -25.45
CA LYS A 215 22.73 1.99 -25.12
C LYS A 215 21.70 2.83 -24.36
N ILE A 216 22.13 3.61 -23.39
CA ILE A 216 21.25 4.42 -22.53
C ILE A 216 20.62 5.57 -23.33
N LYS A 217 21.38 6.22 -24.22
CA LYS A 217 20.84 7.27 -25.11
C LYS A 217 19.78 6.74 -26.08
N ASN A 218 19.91 5.48 -26.51
CA ASN A 218 18.97 4.84 -27.44
C ASN A 218 17.77 4.20 -26.74
N TRP A 219 17.68 4.25 -25.41
CA TRP A 219 16.52 3.74 -24.71
C TRP A 219 15.31 4.67 -24.92
N GLY A 220 14.21 4.10 -25.44
CA GLY A 220 13.01 4.85 -25.84
C GLY A 220 12.03 5.17 -24.71
N GLY A 221 12.31 4.78 -23.44
CA GLY A 221 11.42 5.04 -22.33
C GLY A 221 10.30 4.01 -22.13
N PHE A 222 10.40 2.81 -22.74
CA PHE A 222 9.41 1.71 -22.68
C PHE A 222 10.04 0.44 -22.17
#